data_1dedab62d6602c2d6a78fccf4862132e
#
_entry.id   1dedab62d6602c2d6a78fccf4862132e
#
_cell.length_a   1.000
_cell.length_b   1.000
_cell.length_c   1.000
_cell.angle_alpha   90.00
_cell.angle_beta   90.00
_cell.angle_gamma   90.00
#
_symmetry.space_group_name_H-M   'P 1'
#
loop_
_entity.id
_entity.type
_entity.pdbx_description
1 polymer ?
#
loop_
_entity_poly.entity_id
_entity_poly.type
_entity_poly.pdbx_seq_one_letter_code
_entity_poly.pdbx_strand_id
1 'polypeptide(L)'
;YDDGINSAIQICHLIVDQNKKMSEIIKSLPVTYQTPTMAPYCKDEEKYKVVDEMVKEVKKLKDEDIKIDNQSIIEVLTVNGVRFSLEDGSWGLIRASSNKPSLVIVTESTKSNESKKKIFEFIDNLLQKTGKIGDYDQKI
;
A
#
# COMPACT_ATOMS: atom_id res chain seq x y z
N TYR A 1 -12.22 -1.68 12.45
CA TYR A 1 -13.69 -1.62 12.39
C TYR A 1 -14.10 -0.41 11.55
N ASP A 2 -14.71 -0.64 10.38
CA ASP A 2 -15.15 0.45 9.51
C ASP A 2 -16.48 1.02 10.04
N ASP A 3 -16.42 2.15 10.73
CA ASP A 3 -17.57 2.88 11.23
C ASP A 3 -17.50 4.34 10.79
N GLY A 4 -18.11 4.64 9.65
CA GLY A 4 -18.12 5.97 9.06
C GLY A 4 -18.86 7.01 9.92
N ILE A 5 -19.85 6.61 10.69
CA ILE A 5 -20.59 7.52 11.59
C ILE A 5 -19.68 7.90 12.76
N ASN A 6 -19.05 6.93 13.40
CA ASN A 6 -18.11 7.21 14.48
C ASN A 6 -16.92 8.05 13.98
N SER A 7 -16.37 7.74 12.81
CA SER A 7 -15.30 8.55 12.20
C SER A 7 -15.72 10.01 11.97
N ALA A 8 -16.92 10.25 11.48
CA ALA A 8 -17.47 11.60 11.31
C ALA A 8 -17.58 12.35 12.64
N ILE A 9 -18.07 11.69 13.68
CA ILE A 9 -18.17 12.26 15.04
C ILE A 9 -16.77 12.63 15.56
N GLN A 10 -15.79 11.74 15.44
CA GLN A 10 -14.40 12.00 15.86
C GLN A 10 -13.78 13.20 15.13
N ILE A 11 -14.04 13.35 13.82
CA ILE A 11 -13.60 14.51 13.05
C ILE A 11 -14.24 15.80 13.55
N CYS A 12 -15.55 15.78 13.86
CA CYS A 12 -16.23 16.93 14.46
C CYS A 12 -15.61 17.33 15.81
N HIS A 13 -15.37 16.35 16.69
CA HIS A 13 -14.67 16.59 17.96
C HIS A 13 -13.30 17.19 17.76
N LEU A 14 -12.50 16.65 16.84
CA LEU A 14 -11.16 17.17 16.53
C LEU A 14 -11.18 18.64 16.10
N ILE A 15 -12.14 19.04 15.25
CA ILE A 15 -12.30 20.42 14.80
C ILE A 15 -12.65 21.35 15.97
N VAL A 16 -13.58 20.92 16.82
CA VAL A 16 -14.02 21.70 17.98
C VAL A 16 -12.89 21.84 19.00
N ASP A 17 -12.25 20.73 19.36
CA ASP A 17 -11.19 20.70 20.38
C ASP A 17 -9.96 21.52 19.97
N GLN A 18 -9.57 21.49 18.69
CA GLN A 18 -8.46 22.27 18.18
C GLN A 18 -8.82 23.71 17.84
N ASN A 19 -10.11 24.03 17.75
CA ASN A 19 -10.61 25.35 17.31
C ASN A 19 -9.95 25.81 16.00
N LYS A 20 -9.78 24.91 15.05
CA LYS A 20 -9.15 25.12 13.74
C LYS A 20 -10.08 24.66 12.61
N LYS A 21 -9.90 25.27 11.44
CA LYS A 21 -10.57 24.77 10.23
C LYS A 21 -9.95 23.42 9.81
N MET A 22 -10.74 22.51 9.25
CA MET A 22 -10.26 21.24 8.72
C MET A 22 -9.07 21.44 7.76
N SER A 23 -9.10 22.46 6.90
CA SER A 23 -8.01 22.79 5.98
C SER A 23 -6.68 23.14 6.68
N GLU A 24 -6.74 23.70 7.88
CA GLU A 24 -5.55 24.01 8.69
C GLU A 24 -5.01 22.74 9.35
N ILE A 25 -5.92 21.88 9.83
CA ILE A 25 -5.55 20.58 10.39
C ILE A 25 -4.87 19.72 9.32
N ILE A 26 -5.46 19.61 8.12
CA ILE A 26 -4.87 18.85 7.01
C ILE A 26 -3.50 19.41 6.61
N LYS A 27 -3.33 20.73 6.54
CA LYS A 27 -2.03 21.36 6.23
C LYS A 27 -0.94 21.09 7.27
N SER A 28 -1.31 20.73 8.50
CA SER A 28 -0.35 20.38 9.56
C SER A 28 0.14 18.94 9.50
N LEU A 29 -0.49 18.08 8.68
CA LEU A 29 -0.07 16.69 8.50
C LEU A 29 1.16 16.62 7.59
N PRO A 30 2.03 15.62 7.79
CA PRO A 30 3.13 15.36 6.86
C PRO A 30 2.62 15.17 5.44
N VAL A 31 3.34 15.72 4.47
CA VAL A 31 3.02 15.51 3.05
C VAL A 31 3.51 14.13 2.65
N THR A 32 2.63 13.32 2.08
CA THR A 32 2.95 12.01 1.51
C THR A 32 2.37 11.89 0.10
N TYR A 33 2.93 10.97 -0.68
CA TYR A 33 2.55 10.71 -2.06
C TYR A 33 2.05 9.27 -2.15
N GLN A 34 0.73 9.10 -2.27
CA GLN A 34 0.09 7.79 -2.29
C GLN A 34 -0.48 7.48 -3.69
N THR A 35 -0.44 6.20 -4.09
CA THR A 35 -1.22 5.75 -5.24
C THR A 35 -2.70 5.68 -4.86
N PRO A 36 -3.63 5.82 -5.81
CA PRO A 36 -4.96 5.28 -5.59
C PRO A 36 -4.86 3.77 -5.30
N THR A 37 -5.96 3.18 -4.86
CA THR A 37 -6.03 1.71 -4.74
C THR A 37 -5.98 1.10 -6.13
N MET A 38 -4.88 0.45 -6.47
CA MET A 38 -4.67 -0.23 -7.74
C MET A 38 -5.18 -1.67 -7.64
N ALA A 39 -6.02 -2.08 -8.58
CA ALA A 39 -6.66 -3.40 -8.54
C ALA A 39 -6.41 -4.21 -9.84
N PRO A 40 -5.24 -4.85 -9.97
CA PRO A 40 -4.99 -5.74 -11.10
C PRO A 40 -5.89 -6.97 -11.03
N TYR A 41 -6.37 -7.41 -12.18
CA TYR A 41 -7.14 -8.63 -12.27
C TYR A 41 -6.30 -9.84 -11.82
N CYS A 42 -6.90 -10.68 -10.99
CA CYS A 42 -6.35 -11.98 -10.59
C CYS A 42 -7.52 -12.92 -10.28
N LYS A 43 -7.51 -14.12 -10.86
CA LYS A 43 -8.59 -15.10 -10.67
C LYS A 43 -8.80 -15.42 -9.19
N ASP A 44 -10.06 -15.62 -8.78
CA ASP A 44 -10.40 -15.88 -7.37
C ASP A 44 -9.69 -17.11 -6.80
N GLU A 45 -9.50 -18.15 -7.61
CA GLU A 45 -8.82 -19.39 -7.20
C GLU A 45 -7.30 -19.21 -7.03
N GLU A 46 -6.72 -18.15 -7.63
CA GLU A 46 -5.28 -17.89 -7.65
C GLU A 46 -4.86 -16.74 -6.72
N LYS A 47 -5.72 -15.76 -6.47
CA LYS A 47 -5.34 -14.52 -5.79
C LYS A 47 -4.69 -14.72 -4.41
N TYR A 48 -5.18 -15.69 -3.62
CA TYR A 48 -4.61 -15.98 -2.31
C TYR A 48 -3.25 -16.67 -2.43
N LYS A 49 -3.07 -17.57 -3.41
CA LYS A 49 -1.78 -18.21 -3.68
C LYS A 49 -0.73 -17.19 -4.13
N VAL A 50 -1.13 -16.25 -5.00
CA VAL A 50 -0.26 -15.15 -5.44
C VAL A 50 0.17 -14.30 -4.25
N VAL A 51 -0.76 -13.96 -3.34
CA VAL A 51 -0.42 -13.21 -2.14
C VAL A 51 0.53 -13.98 -1.23
N ASP A 52 0.34 -15.29 -1.05
CA ASP A 52 1.25 -16.14 -0.27
C ASP A 52 2.65 -16.22 -0.90
N GLU A 53 2.74 -16.25 -2.24
CA GLU A 53 4.00 -16.15 -2.98
C GLU A 53 4.68 -14.80 -2.71
N MET A 54 3.93 -13.69 -2.76
CA MET A 54 4.46 -12.34 -2.46
C MET A 54 4.92 -12.20 -1.01
N VAL A 55 4.20 -12.78 -0.06
CA VAL A 55 4.63 -12.81 1.36
C VAL A 55 6.02 -13.44 1.50
N LYS A 56 6.23 -14.58 0.84
CA LYS A 56 7.52 -15.29 0.89
C LYS A 56 8.63 -14.49 0.20
N GLU A 57 8.32 -13.94 -0.97
CA GLU A 57 9.29 -13.19 -1.76
C GLU A 57 9.72 -11.89 -1.05
N VAL A 58 8.77 -11.11 -0.50
CA VAL A 58 9.10 -9.88 0.24
C VAL A 58 9.93 -10.16 1.49
N LYS A 59 9.65 -11.26 2.22
CA LYS A 59 10.49 -11.67 3.35
C LYS A 59 11.90 -12.01 2.92
N LYS A 60 12.04 -12.80 1.84
CA LYS A 60 13.34 -13.15 1.26
C LYS A 60 14.13 -11.90 0.84
N LEU A 61 13.49 -10.96 0.15
CA LEU A 61 14.11 -9.70 -0.29
C LEU A 61 14.59 -8.86 0.90
N LYS A 62 13.85 -8.87 2.02
CA LYS A 62 14.29 -8.25 3.27
C LYS A 62 15.53 -8.94 3.84
N ASP A 63 15.53 -10.28 3.90
CA ASP A 63 16.64 -11.06 4.46
C ASP A 63 17.92 -10.92 3.61
N GLU A 64 17.78 -10.77 2.30
CA GLU A 64 18.86 -10.55 1.34
C GLU A 64 19.27 -9.07 1.23
N ASP A 65 18.64 -8.15 1.97
CA ASP A 65 18.86 -6.69 1.95
C ASP A 65 18.74 -6.09 0.53
N ILE A 66 17.81 -6.58 -0.26
CA ILE A 66 17.53 -6.03 -1.58
C ILE A 66 16.87 -4.66 -1.44
N LYS A 67 17.47 -3.67 -2.09
CA LYS A 67 17.04 -2.27 -1.98
C LYS A 67 15.87 -1.95 -2.92
N ILE A 68 14.92 -1.16 -2.41
CA ILE A 68 13.85 -0.54 -3.17
C ILE A 68 14.07 0.97 -3.11
N ASP A 69 14.24 1.62 -4.25
CA ASP A 69 14.61 3.04 -4.33
C ASP A 69 15.80 3.42 -3.43
N ASN A 70 16.84 2.55 -3.42
CA ASN A 70 18.06 2.65 -2.61
C ASN A 70 17.84 2.55 -1.08
N GLN A 71 16.72 1.97 -0.64
CA GLN A 71 16.38 1.80 0.77
C GLN A 71 16.17 0.34 1.12
N SER A 72 16.50 -0.05 2.35
CA SER A 72 16.23 -1.38 2.89
C SER A 72 14.76 -1.52 3.31
N ILE A 73 14.25 -2.74 3.25
CA ILE A 73 12.99 -3.11 3.90
C ILE A 73 13.26 -3.29 5.39
N ILE A 74 12.74 -2.39 6.23
CA ILE A 74 12.94 -2.46 7.68
C ILE A 74 11.88 -3.32 8.39
N GLU A 75 10.68 -3.38 7.85
CA GLU A 75 9.56 -4.11 8.45
C GLU A 75 8.72 -4.83 7.40
N VAL A 76 8.19 -6.01 7.76
CA VAL A 76 7.23 -6.78 6.95
C VAL A 76 6.09 -7.25 7.85
N LEU A 77 4.87 -6.81 7.56
CA LEU A 77 3.63 -7.21 8.21
C LEU A 77 2.81 -8.13 7.30
N THR A 78 2.30 -9.23 7.86
CA THR A 78 1.61 -10.29 7.09
C THR A 78 0.23 -10.65 7.66
N VAL A 79 -0.51 -9.68 8.20
CA VAL A 79 -1.82 -9.92 8.81
C VAL A 79 -2.89 -10.27 7.77
N ASN A 80 -2.91 -9.54 6.64
CA ASN A 80 -3.84 -9.79 5.53
C ASN A 80 -3.13 -9.43 4.21
N GLY A 81 -2.29 -10.33 3.74
CA GLY A 81 -1.36 -10.08 2.65
C GLY A 81 0.02 -9.67 3.14
N VAL A 82 0.72 -8.82 2.43
CA VAL A 82 2.02 -8.31 2.83
C VAL A 82 2.07 -6.79 2.72
N ARG A 83 2.48 -6.14 3.80
CA ARG A 83 2.87 -4.73 3.84
C ARG A 83 4.32 -4.66 4.27
N PHE A 84 5.14 -3.98 3.50
CA PHE A 84 6.52 -3.69 3.86
C PHE A 84 6.74 -2.19 4.06
N SER A 85 7.65 -1.84 4.96
CA SER A 85 8.05 -0.45 5.22
C SER A 85 9.53 -0.28 4.90
N LEU A 86 9.89 0.87 4.32
CA LEU A 86 11.26 1.27 3.99
C LEU A 86 11.83 2.18 5.08
N GLU A 87 13.15 2.43 5.02
CA GLU A 87 13.90 3.22 6.01
C GLU A 87 13.32 4.64 6.24
N ASP A 88 12.79 5.28 5.21
CA ASP A 88 12.20 6.63 5.29
C ASP A 88 10.71 6.66 5.69
N GLY A 89 10.13 5.49 5.99
CA GLY A 89 8.71 5.33 6.30
C GLY A 89 7.80 5.15 5.07
N SER A 90 8.34 5.19 3.85
CA SER A 90 7.61 4.78 2.64
C SER A 90 7.23 3.31 2.73
N TRP A 91 6.14 2.91 2.06
CA TRP A 91 5.63 1.54 2.19
C TRP A 91 4.90 1.05 0.95
N GLY A 92 4.78 -0.27 0.84
CA GLY A 92 3.96 -0.94 -0.16
C GLY A 92 3.07 -2.02 0.47
N LEU A 93 1.87 -2.20 -0.07
CA LEU A 93 0.89 -3.18 0.34
C LEU A 93 0.44 -4.03 -0.85
N ILE A 94 0.38 -5.33 -0.66
CA ILE A 94 -0.22 -6.30 -1.58
C ILE A 94 -1.17 -7.19 -0.78
N ARG A 95 -2.44 -7.26 -1.17
CA ARG A 95 -3.40 -8.19 -0.56
C ARG A 95 -4.43 -8.68 -1.57
N ALA A 96 -5.11 -9.78 -1.28
CA ALA A 96 -6.25 -10.22 -2.06
C ALA A 96 -7.46 -9.32 -1.79
N SER A 97 -8.25 -9.03 -2.83
CA SER A 97 -9.56 -8.44 -2.67
C SER A 97 -10.53 -9.47 -2.09
N SER A 98 -11.34 -9.08 -1.10
CA SER A 98 -12.32 -9.97 -0.47
C SER A 98 -13.56 -10.22 -1.35
N ASN A 99 -13.86 -9.29 -2.28
CA ASN A 99 -15.12 -9.26 -3.01
C ASN A 99 -14.99 -9.17 -4.53
N LYS A 100 -13.75 -9.17 -5.07
CA LYS A 100 -13.49 -9.09 -6.51
C LYS A 100 -12.39 -10.06 -6.91
N PRO A 101 -12.37 -10.54 -8.18
CA PRO A 101 -11.27 -11.32 -8.73
C PRO A 101 -10.08 -10.39 -9.05
N SER A 102 -9.47 -9.83 -8.02
CA SER A 102 -8.36 -8.89 -8.13
C SER A 102 -7.49 -8.90 -6.87
N LEU A 103 -6.32 -8.35 -7.00
CA LEU A 103 -5.51 -7.93 -5.86
C LEU A 103 -5.84 -6.48 -5.49
N VAL A 104 -5.30 -6.03 -4.39
CA VAL A 104 -5.30 -4.64 -3.93
C VAL A 104 -3.86 -4.25 -3.68
N ILE A 105 -3.39 -3.22 -4.37
CA ILE A 105 -2.03 -2.70 -4.26
C ILE A 105 -2.13 -1.22 -3.92
N VAL A 106 -1.39 -0.81 -2.91
CA VAL A 106 -1.23 0.59 -2.52
C VAL A 106 0.23 0.84 -2.21
N THR A 107 0.76 1.95 -2.68
CA THR A 107 2.11 2.41 -2.32
C THR A 107 2.07 3.86 -1.87
N GLU A 108 2.90 4.17 -0.90
CA GLU A 108 3.05 5.53 -0.40
C GLU A 108 4.54 5.85 -0.21
N SER A 109 4.91 7.05 -0.61
CA SER A 109 6.25 7.60 -0.37
C SER A 109 6.18 8.88 0.45
N THR A 110 7.12 9.02 1.38
CA THR A 110 7.34 10.25 2.14
C THR A 110 8.20 11.27 1.38
N LYS A 111 8.81 10.86 0.24
CA LYS A 111 9.77 11.68 -0.52
C LYS A 111 9.13 12.40 -1.70
N SER A 112 8.58 11.63 -2.66
CA SER A 112 8.14 12.18 -3.94
C SER A 112 7.22 11.24 -4.72
N ASN A 113 6.60 11.76 -5.77
CA ASN A 113 5.84 10.96 -6.74
C ASN A 113 6.74 9.95 -7.49
N GLU A 114 7.99 10.32 -7.78
CA GLU A 114 8.96 9.45 -8.45
C GLU A 114 9.31 8.25 -7.57
N SER A 115 9.57 8.47 -6.27
CA SER A 115 9.83 7.39 -5.31
C SER A 115 8.62 6.48 -5.17
N LYS A 116 7.41 7.05 -5.01
CA LYS A 116 6.15 6.29 -5.01
C LYS A 116 6.04 5.39 -6.24
N LYS A 117 6.34 5.93 -7.45
CA LYS A 117 6.28 5.18 -8.70
C LYS A 117 7.28 4.02 -8.73
N LYS A 118 8.50 4.23 -8.27
CA LYS A 118 9.51 3.16 -8.18
C LYS A 118 9.08 2.03 -7.24
N ILE A 119 8.47 2.36 -6.08
CA ILE A 119 7.95 1.35 -5.16
C ILE A 119 6.82 0.55 -5.83
N PHE A 120 5.94 1.22 -6.57
CA PHE A 120 4.88 0.55 -7.32
C PHE A 120 5.44 -0.34 -8.43
N GLU A 121 6.35 0.16 -9.25
CA GLU A 121 7.01 -0.60 -10.33
C GLU A 121 7.75 -1.83 -9.79
N PHE A 122 8.35 -1.71 -8.61
CA PHE A 122 8.97 -2.85 -7.94
C PHE A 122 7.93 -3.93 -7.61
N ILE A 123 6.78 -3.55 -7.02
CA ILE A 123 5.69 -4.48 -6.72
C ILE A 123 5.13 -5.10 -8.00
N ASP A 124 4.86 -4.28 -9.02
CA ASP A 124 4.33 -4.77 -10.30
C ASP A 124 5.26 -5.79 -10.94
N ASN A 125 6.57 -5.52 -10.97
CA ASN A 125 7.57 -6.45 -11.49
C ASN A 125 7.56 -7.79 -10.74
N LEU A 126 7.36 -7.81 -9.43
CA LEU A 126 7.22 -9.05 -8.67
C LEU A 126 5.95 -9.81 -9.05
N LEU A 127 4.84 -9.11 -9.16
CA LEU A 127 3.55 -9.69 -9.50
C LEU A 127 3.52 -10.25 -10.92
N GLN A 128 4.07 -9.53 -11.91
CA GLN A 128 4.14 -9.97 -13.30
C GLN A 128 4.95 -11.26 -13.47
N LYS A 129 5.98 -11.48 -12.66
CA LYS A 129 6.76 -12.74 -12.67
C LYS A 129 5.90 -13.97 -12.35
N THR A 130 4.77 -13.81 -11.67
CA THR A 130 3.86 -14.93 -11.37
C THR A 130 3.11 -15.45 -12.60
N GLY A 131 2.98 -14.61 -13.65
CA GLY A 131 2.20 -14.91 -14.86
C GLY A 131 0.68 -15.02 -14.62
N LYS A 132 0.19 -14.58 -13.43
CA LYS A 132 -1.21 -14.75 -12.99
C LYS A 132 -1.96 -13.41 -12.90
N ILE A 133 -1.28 -12.31 -13.24
CA ILE A 133 -1.80 -10.94 -13.09
C ILE A 133 -2.21 -10.41 -14.46
N GLY A 134 -3.42 -9.89 -14.53
CA GLY A 134 -3.96 -9.20 -15.70
C GLY A 134 -3.90 -7.67 -15.57
N ASP A 135 -4.71 -7.01 -16.36
CA ASP A 135 -4.73 -5.55 -16.43
C ASP A 135 -5.15 -4.90 -15.11
N TYR A 136 -4.63 -3.71 -14.89
CA TYR A 136 -5.04 -2.84 -13.78
C TYR A 136 -6.33 -2.09 -14.12
N ASP A 137 -7.15 -1.82 -13.13
CA ASP A 137 -8.38 -1.04 -13.26
C ASP A 137 -8.14 0.45 -13.56
N GLN A 138 -6.93 0.95 -13.32
CA GLN A 138 -6.53 2.33 -13.56
C GLN A 138 -5.02 2.46 -13.81
N LYS A 139 -4.58 3.62 -14.28
CA LYS A 139 -3.17 3.97 -14.54
C LYS A 139 -2.64 4.89 -13.44
N ILE A 140 -1.33 4.80 -13.18
CA ILE A 140 -0.58 5.70 -12.28
C ILE A 140 -0.10 6.92 -13.03
#